data_7a98654d80a14ba20c939ea2acb56a82
#
_entry.id   7a98654d80a14ba20c939ea2acb56a82
#
_cell.length_a   1.000
_cell.length_b   1.000
_cell.length_c   1.000
_cell.angle_alpha   90.00
_cell.angle_beta   90.00
_cell.angle_gamma   90.00
#
_symmetry.space_group_name_H-M   'P 1'
#
loop_
_entity.id
_entity.type
_entity.pdbx_description
1 polymer ?
#
loop_
_entity_poly.entity_id
_entity_poly.type
_entity_poly.pdbx_seq_one_letter_code
_entity_poly.pdbx_strand_id
1 'polypeptide(L)' 'GSITVNRTYLVKGVKCSEYESVISIDRQWPLYGVQRENEFGVACQMPDGRWYIQ' A
#
# COMPACT_ATOMS: atom_id res chain seq x y z
N GLY A 1 4.49 10.02 -2.63
CA GLY A 1 3.98 8.95 -1.80
C GLY A 1 5.00 7.85 -1.57
N SER A 2 4.75 7.03 -0.62
CA SER A 2 5.61 5.89 -0.32
C SER A 2 4.77 4.67 -0.02
N ILE A 3 5.35 3.49 -0.25
CA ILE A 3 4.73 2.22 0.09
C ILE A 3 5.70 1.47 1.00
N THR A 4 5.21 1.04 2.15
CA THR A 4 5.98 0.27 3.10
C THR A 4 5.35 -1.10 3.26
N VAL A 5 6.15 -2.15 3.12
CA VAL A 5 5.70 -3.52 3.38
C VAL A 5 5.85 -3.77 4.88
N ASN A 6 4.72 -4.02 5.55
CA ASN A 6 4.71 -4.25 6.99
C ASN A 6 4.94 -5.71 7.35
N ARG A 7 4.40 -6.62 6.56
CA ARG A 7 4.40 -8.03 6.89
C ARG A 7 4.23 -8.87 5.63
N THR A 8 4.94 -9.98 5.56
CA THR A 8 4.82 -10.97 4.47
C THR A 8 4.50 -12.33 5.08
N TYR A 9 3.54 -13.03 4.51
CA TYR A 9 3.12 -14.34 4.98
C TYR A 9 2.66 -15.22 3.82
N LEU A 10 2.55 -16.51 4.07
CA LEU A 10 2.07 -17.47 3.08
C LEU A 10 0.67 -17.96 3.46
N VAL A 11 -0.24 -17.95 2.50
CA VAL A 11 -1.58 -18.47 2.65
C VAL A 11 -1.79 -19.52 1.56
N LYS A 12 -1.93 -20.77 1.95
CA LYS A 12 -2.12 -21.88 1.01
C LYS A 12 -1.08 -21.92 -0.11
N GLY A 13 0.18 -21.61 0.25
CA GLY A 13 1.27 -21.56 -0.72
C GLY A 13 1.36 -20.28 -1.55
N VAL A 14 0.47 -19.32 -1.31
CA VAL A 14 0.49 -18.03 -1.97
C VAL A 14 1.14 -17.00 -1.07
N LYS A 15 2.13 -16.27 -1.60
CA LYS A 15 2.82 -15.23 -0.85
C LYS A 15 1.98 -13.96 -0.83
N CYS A 16 1.64 -13.50 0.36
CA CYS A 16 0.87 -12.28 0.55
C CYS A 16 1.66 -11.29 1.39
N SER A 17 1.50 -10.01 1.10
CA SER A 17 2.17 -8.94 1.84
C SER A 17 1.16 -7.88 2.24
N GLU A 18 1.19 -7.50 3.52
CA GLU A 18 0.45 -6.35 4.02
C GLU A 18 1.29 -5.10 3.80
N TYR A 19 0.68 -4.07 3.25
CA TYR A 19 1.38 -2.84 2.95
C TYR A 19 0.62 -1.62 3.45
N GLU A 20 1.37 -0.56 3.68
CA GLU A 20 0.86 0.75 4.00
C GLU A 20 1.30 1.72 2.90
N SER A 21 0.35 2.42 2.32
CA SER A 21 0.61 3.46 1.34
C SER A 21 0.38 4.82 1.98
N VAL A 22 1.37 5.70 1.88
CA VAL A 22 1.27 7.06 2.39
C VAL A 22 1.25 8.02 1.21
N ILE A 23 0.18 8.79 1.11
CA ILE A 23 0.00 9.79 0.06
C ILE A 23 0.08 11.17 0.70
N SER A 24 0.96 12.03 0.17
CA SER A 24 1.07 13.41 0.59
C SER A 24 0.46 14.31 -0.47
N ILE A 25 -0.48 15.15 -0.06
CA ILE A 25 -1.15 16.09 -0.95
C ILE A 25 -0.82 17.50 -0.51
N ASP A 26 -0.21 18.28 -1.39
CA ASP A 26 0.02 19.70 -1.15
C ASP A 26 -1.25 20.46 -1.47
N ARG A 27 -1.77 21.17 -0.48
CA ARG A 27 -2.93 22.02 -0.65
C ARG A 27 -2.49 23.46 -0.85
N GLN A 28 -3.08 24.09 -1.86
CA GLN A 28 -2.87 25.50 -2.16
C GLN A 28 -4.10 26.29 -1.76
N TRP A 29 -4.01 27.63 -1.95
CA TRP A 29 -5.11 28.52 -1.61
C TRP A 29 -6.50 27.91 -1.87
N PRO A 30 -7.49 28.08 -0.96
CA PRO A 30 -7.44 28.92 0.25
C PRO A 30 -6.85 28.23 1.47
N LEU A 31 -6.60 26.92 1.42
CA LEU A 31 -6.06 26.16 2.54
C LEU A 31 -4.64 25.71 2.22
N TYR A 32 -3.67 26.29 2.91
CA TYR A 32 -2.28 25.88 2.76
C TYR A 32 -1.95 24.75 3.71
N GLY A 33 -1.09 23.86 3.25
CA GLY A 33 -0.56 22.79 4.08
C GLY A 33 -0.37 21.50 3.30
N VAL A 34 0.16 20.50 4.00
CA VAL A 34 0.35 19.14 3.48
C VAL A 34 -0.64 18.24 4.21
N GLN A 35 -1.48 17.57 3.45
CA GLN A 35 -2.37 16.55 3.98
C GLN A 35 -1.78 15.20 3.65
N ARG A 36 -1.67 14.34 4.67
CA ARG A 36 -1.21 12.96 4.49
C ARG A 36 -2.36 12.00 4.72
N GLU A 37 -2.49 11.06 3.83
CA GLU A 37 -3.47 10.00 3.94
C GLU A 37 -2.75 8.65 3.92
N ASN A 38 -3.13 7.76 4.82
CA ASN A 38 -2.58 6.42 4.89
C ASN A 38 -3.64 5.42 4.45
N GLU A 39 -3.25 4.51 3.58
CA GLU A 39 -4.11 3.41 3.16
C GLU A 39 -3.39 2.09 3.43
N PHE A 40 -4.15 1.13 3.95
CA PHE A 40 -3.65 -0.21 4.21
C PHE A 40 -4.27 -1.17 3.21
N GLY A 41 -3.49 -2.15 2.79
CA GLY A 41 -3.98 -3.16 1.88
C GLY A 41 -3.16 -4.43 1.96
N VAL A 42 -3.62 -5.43 1.23
CA VAL A 42 -2.95 -6.72 1.11
C VAL A 42 -2.79 -7.03 -0.36
N ALA A 43 -1.60 -7.40 -0.78
CA ALA A 43 -1.30 -7.86 -2.12
C ALA A 43 -0.76 -9.28 -2.06
N CYS A 44 -1.23 -10.15 -2.94
CA CYS A 44 -0.78 -11.54 -3.00
C CYS A 44 -0.15 -11.83 -4.36
N GLN A 45 0.97 -12.56 -4.34
CA GLN A 45 1.66 -12.98 -5.55
C GLN A 45 1.17 -14.35 -5.97
N MET A 46 0.62 -14.44 -7.19
CA MET A 46 0.16 -15.69 -7.77
C MET A 46 1.34 -16.52 -8.32
N PRO A 47 1.14 -17.82 -8.59
CA PRO A 47 2.20 -18.67 -9.12
C PRO A 47 2.81 -18.19 -10.43
N ASP A 48 2.11 -17.37 -11.19
CA ASP A 48 2.61 -16.76 -12.42
C ASP A 48 3.58 -15.59 -12.18
N GLY A 49 3.80 -15.21 -10.92
CA GLY A 49 4.67 -14.11 -10.53
C GLY A 49 3.97 -12.76 -10.44
N ARG A 50 2.71 -12.67 -10.77
CA ARG A 50 1.96 -11.41 -10.72
C ARG A 50 1.40 -11.13 -9.33
N TRP A 51 1.38 -9.85 -8.98
CA TRP A 51 0.81 -9.38 -7.73
C TRP A 51 -0.62 -8.88 -7.95
N TYR A 52 -1.52 -9.30 -7.07
CA TYR A 52 -2.91 -8.87 -7.09
C TYR A 52 -3.27 -8.25 -5.75
N ILE A 53 -3.93 -7.11 -5.79
CA ILE A 53 -4.41 -6.41 -4.59
C ILE A 53 -5.74 -7.04 -4.16
N GLN A 54 -5.82 -7.36 -2.90
CA GLN A 54 -7.01 -7.97 -2.30
C GLN A 54 -8.00 -6.91 -1.83
#